data_6f1035d0b16a5a9cddef288582bee5a7
#
_entry.id   6f1035d0b16a5a9cddef288582bee5a7
#
_cell.length_a   1.000
_cell.length_b   1.000
_cell.length_c   1.000
_cell.angle_alpha   90.00
_cell.angle_beta   90.00
_cell.angle_gamma   90.00
#
_symmetry.space_group_name_H-M   'P 1'
#
loop_
_entity.id
_entity.type
_entity.pdbx_description
1 polymer ?
#
loop_
_entity_poly.entity_id
_entity_poly.type
_entity_poly.pdbx_seq_one_letter_code
_entity_poly.pdbx_strand_id
1 'polypeptide(L)'
;AENAVSISFAAVELAKKIFSSLRDKRGMLVGAGEMGELAANYLVSSGIKEIVVSTRNYERALKLAQTYNGRAVKFEYFLEEMGRSDVVICSTGAPDYIIRAEHMHDIIHKRKNRPIFLIDISVPRNIDPAINNIDNVFLYDIDDLQAVVEANLRTRRGEAEKGEQIIEEEVETFSKWFKSL
;
A
#
# COMPACT_ATOMS: atom_id res chain seq x y z
N ALA A 1 -16.27 4.66 9.64
CA ALA A 1 -16.03 3.21 9.84
C ALA A 1 -16.17 2.44 8.54
N GLU A 2 -17.29 2.54 7.82
CA GLU A 2 -17.48 1.85 6.54
C GLU A 2 -16.50 2.30 5.47
N ASN A 3 -16.20 3.60 5.41
CA ASN A 3 -15.27 4.15 4.44
C ASN A 3 -13.83 3.66 4.68
N ALA A 4 -13.42 3.60 5.95
CA ALA A 4 -12.10 3.11 6.33
C ALA A 4 -11.91 1.64 5.94
N VAL A 5 -12.91 0.81 6.18
CA VAL A 5 -12.91 -0.61 5.79
C VAL A 5 -12.82 -0.75 4.27
N SER A 6 -13.63 0.01 3.53
CA SER A 6 -13.68 -0.05 2.07
C SER A 6 -12.36 0.38 1.43
N ILE A 7 -11.76 1.46 1.92
CA ILE A 7 -10.47 1.97 1.42
C ILE A 7 -9.36 0.96 1.68
N SER A 8 -9.31 0.43 2.90
CA SER A 8 -8.29 -0.58 3.28
C SER A 8 -8.42 -1.84 2.45
N PHE A 9 -9.64 -2.30 2.23
CA PHE A 9 -9.93 -3.47 1.39
C PHE A 9 -9.52 -3.22 -0.06
N ALA A 10 -9.88 -2.06 -0.63
CA ALA A 10 -9.54 -1.69 -2.01
C ALA A 10 -8.02 -1.70 -2.23
N ALA A 11 -7.26 -1.17 -1.27
CA ALA A 11 -5.80 -1.15 -1.36
C ALA A 11 -5.21 -2.57 -1.49
N VAL A 12 -5.70 -3.49 -0.68
CA VAL A 12 -5.20 -4.87 -0.69
C VAL A 12 -5.64 -5.61 -1.96
N GLU A 13 -6.87 -5.38 -2.42
CA GLU A 13 -7.35 -5.96 -3.67
C GLU A 13 -6.51 -5.49 -4.86
N LEU A 14 -6.10 -4.22 -4.89
CA LEU A 14 -5.17 -3.72 -5.91
C LEU A 14 -3.81 -4.41 -5.83
N ALA A 15 -3.26 -4.59 -4.64
CA ALA A 15 -1.99 -5.31 -4.46
C ALA A 15 -2.08 -6.74 -5.00
N LYS A 16 -3.18 -7.43 -4.73
CA LYS A 16 -3.42 -8.79 -5.24
C LYS A 16 -3.50 -8.82 -6.77
N LYS A 17 -4.09 -7.80 -7.38
CA LYS A 17 -4.17 -7.70 -8.84
C LYS A 17 -2.79 -7.42 -9.46
N ILE A 18 -2.02 -6.54 -8.86
CA ILE A 18 -0.69 -6.15 -9.36
C ILE A 18 0.29 -7.32 -9.30
N PHE A 19 0.36 -8.02 -8.17
CA PHE A 19 1.35 -9.06 -7.93
C PHE A 19 0.84 -10.47 -8.26
N SER A 20 -0.42 -10.63 -8.62
CA SER A 20 -1.09 -11.91 -8.89
C SER A 20 -1.17 -12.81 -7.65
N SER A 21 -0.10 -12.93 -6.88
CA SER A 21 -0.05 -13.65 -5.62
C SER A 21 0.76 -12.85 -4.61
N LEU A 22 0.30 -12.82 -3.36
CA LEU A 22 1.03 -12.16 -2.26
C LEU A 22 1.89 -13.16 -1.47
N ARG A 23 1.86 -14.42 -1.84
CA ARG A 23 2.47 -15.52 -1.08
C ARG A 23 3.98 -15.38 -0.87
N ASP A 24 4.67 -14.81 -1.85
CA ASP A 24 6.11 -14.55 -1.82
C ASP A 24 6.46 -13.07 -1.61
N LYS A 25 5.44 -12.25 -1.31
CA LYS A 25 5.61 -10.80 -1.15
C LYS A 25 5.71 -10.42 0.33
N ARG A 26 6.45 -9.35 0.58
CA ARG A 26 6.62 -8.79 1.92
C ARG A 26 5.91 -7.46 2.02
N GLY A 27 5.16 -7.30 3.11
CA GLY A 27 4.45 -6.08 3.42
C GLY A 27 5.13 -5.31 4.54
N MET A 28 4.90 -4.01 4.55
CA MET A 28 5.40 -3.13 5.59
C MET A 28 4.29 -2.16 5.98
N LEU A 29 4.07 -2.02 7.28
CA LEU A 29 3.18 -1.00 7.83
C LEU A 29 4.04 0.07 8.51
N VAL A 30 3.96 1.30 8.02
CA VAL A 30 4.61 2.46 8.61
C VAL A 30 3.54 3.30 9.29
N GLY A 31 3.63 3.39 10.61
CA GLY A 31 2.62 4.05 11.42
C GLY A 31 1.62 3.10 12.05
N ALA A 32 0.71 3.66 12.83
CA ALA A 32 -0.26 2.89 13.61
C ALA A 32 -1.68 3.46 13.49
N GLY A 33 -1.99 4.08 12.35
CA GLY A 33 -3.34 4.56 12.08
C GLY A 33 -4.32 3.41 11.86
N GLU A 34 -5.58 3.66 12.15
CA GLU A 34 -6.64 2.65 12.08
C GLU A 34 -6.77 2.00 10.69
N MET A 35 -6.78 2.82 9.62
CA MET A 35 -6.85 2.29 8.26
C MET A 35 -5.65 1.46 7.88
N GLY A 36 -4.46 1.85 8.34
CA GLY A 36 -3.23 1.09 8.12
C GLY A 36 -3.27 -0.28 8.77
N GLU A 37 -3.75 -0.34 10.00
CA GLU A 37 -3.93 -1.61 10.73
C GLU A 37 -4.94 -2.53 10.02
N LEU A 38 -6.05 -1.97 9.54
CA LEU A 38 -7.04 -2.72 8.76
C LEU A 38 -6.43 -3.28 7.48
N ALA A 39 -5.69 -2.45 6.74
CA ALA A 39 -5.03 -2.88 5.51
C ALA A 39 -4.00 -3.99 5.78
N ALA A 40 -3.22 -3.86 6.85
CA ALA A 40 -2.26 -4.89 7.25
C ALA A 40 -2.97 -6.21 7.59
N ASN A 41 -4.10 -6.16 8.30
CA ASN A 41 -4.92 -7.34 8.57
C ASN A 41 -5.38 -8.03 7.29
N TYR A 42 -5.82 -7.26 6.31
CA TYR A 42 -6.25 -7.80 5.02
C TYR A 42 -5.08 -8.40 4.23
N LEU A 43 -3.88 -7.80 4.30
CA LEU A 43 -2.69 -8.39 3.69
C LEU A 43 -2.39 -9.76 4.29
N VAL A 44 -2.44 -9.87 5.61
CA VAL A 44 -2.22 -11.13 6.32
C VAL A 44 -3.24 -12.18 5.89
N SER A 45 -4.53 -11.84 5.91
CA SER A 45 -5.59 -12.77 5.50
C SER A 45 -5.52 -13.12 4.01
N SER A 46 -4.87 -12.29 3.20
CA SER A 46 -4.64 -12.56 1.78
C SER A 46 -3.38 -13.38 1.50
N GLY A 47 -2.67 -13.79 2.54
CA GLY A 47 -1.54 -14.70 2.42
C GLY A 47 -0.18 -14.06 2.20
N ILE A 48 -0.01 -12.78 2.55
CA ILE A 48 1.30 -12.15 2.43
C ILE A 48 2.34 -12.90 3.27
N LYS A 49 3.55 -12.99 2.77
CA LYS A 49 4.61 -13.80 3.38
C LYS A 49 5.03 -13.27 4.75
N GLU A 50 5.17 -11.95 4.89
CA GLU A 50 5.67 -11.31 6.09
C GLU A 50 5.12 -9.90 6.19
N ILE A 51 4.83 -9.44 7.40
CA ILE A 51 4.55 -8.02 7.70
C ILE A 51 5.63 -7.50 8.62
N VAL A 52 6.22 -6.38 8.24
CA VAL A 52 7.15 -5.62 9.08
C VAL A 52 6.44 -4.35 9.53
N VAL A 53 6.52 -4.03 10.79
CA VAL A 53 5.88 -2.85 11.36
C VAL A 53 6.93 -1.87 11.84
N SER A 54 6.77 -0.60 11.50
CA SER A 54 7.63 0.48 11.98
C SER A 54 6.78 1.67 12.43
N THR A 55 6.92 2.04 13.69
CA THR A 55 6.24 3.19 14.27
C THR A 55 7.25 4.00 15.08
N ARG A 56 6.96 5.28 15.33
CA ARG A 56 7.84 6.13 16.14
C ARG A 56 8.00 5.55 17.55
N ASN A 57 6.92 5.03 18.13
CA ASN A 57 6.99 4.30 19.39
C ASN A 57 7.28 2.83 19.08
N TYR A 58 8.49 2.40 19.36
CA TYR A 58 8.94 1.04 19.05
C TYR A 58 8.15 -0.04 19.79
N GLU A 59 7.74 0.22 21.03
CA GLU A 59 6.94 -0.73 21.80
C GLU A 59 5.59 -0.99 21.12
N ARG A 60 4.99 0.03 20.54
CA ARG A 60 3.76 -0.11 19.76
C ARG A 60 4.01 -0.95 18.50
N ALA A 61 5.13 -0.73 17.83
CA ALA A 61 5.51 -1.53 16.68
C ALA A 61 5.66 -3.01 17.05
N LEU A 62 6.27 -3.30 18.20
CA LEU A 62 6.40 -4.66 18.70
C LEU A 62 5.04 -5.33 18.95
N LYS A 63 4.11 -4.62 19.57
CA LYS A 63 2.76 -5.12 19.83
C LYS A 63 2.00 -5.42 18.54
N LEU A 64 2.05 -4.49 17.58
CA LEU A 64 1.40 -4.67 16.29
C LEU A 64 2.02 -5.82 15.50
N ALA A 65 3.34 -5.93 15.51
CA ALA A 65 4.04 -7.01 14.84
C ALA A 65 3.60 -8.39 15.40
N GLN A 66 3.41 -8.49 16.71
CA GLN A 66 2.89 -9.72 17.32
C GLN A 66 1.50 -10.07 16.79
N THR A 67 0.64 -9.09 16.62
CA THR A 67 -0.72 -9.27 16.08
C THR A 67 -0.68 -9.92 14.69
N TYR A 68 0.31 -9.54 13.87
CA TYR A 68 0.44 -10.04 12.50
C TYR A 68 1.41 -11.23 12.39
N ASN A 69 1.94 -11.70 13.49
CA ASN A 69 3.01 -12.69 13.52
C ASN A 69 4.20 -12.26 12.66
N GLY A 70 4.51 -10.98 12.73
CA GLY A 70 5.54 -10.35 11.94
C GLY A 70 6.69 -9.83 12.80
N ARG A 71 7.37 -8.83 12.29
CA ARG A 71 8.60 -8.30 12.86
C ARG A 71 8.50 -6.79 12.97
N ALA A 72 9.10 -6.20 14.01
CA ALA A 72 9.17 -4.76 14.21
C ALA A 72 10.55 -4.23 13.82
N VAL A 73 10.58 -3.04 13.24
CA VAL A 73 11.79 -2.30 12.88
C VAL A 73 11.69 -0.91 13.46
N LYS A 74 12.78 -0.42 14.03
CA LYS A 74 12.83 0.95 14.56
C LYS A 74 12.60 1.96 13.44
N PHE A 75 11.90 3.04 13.76
CA PHE A 75 11.50 4.05 12.77
C PHE A 75 12.70 4.63 12.01
N GLU A 76 13.84 4.78 12.66
CA GLU A 76 15.07 5.28 12.03
C GLU A 76 15.59 4.38 10.90
N TYR A 77 15.14 3.12 10.82
CA TYR A 77 15.58 2.15 9.82
C TYR A 77 14.48 1.77 8.81
N PHE A 78 13.31 2.43 8.85
CA PHE A 78 12.22 1.98 8.00
C PHE A 78 12.50 2.16 6.50
N LEU A 79 13.21 3.22 6.12
CA LEU A 79 13.56 3.46 4.71
C LEU A 79 14.47 2.35 4.16
N GLU A 80 15.41 1.90 4.97
CA GLU A 80 16.29 0.78 4.60
C GLU A 80 15.47 -0.51 4.44
N GLU A 81 14.53 -0.75 5.34
CA GLU A 81 13.66 -1.94 5.28
C GLU A 81 12.76 -1.93 4.03
N MET A 82 12.40 -0.76 3.50
CA MET A 82 11.61 -0.66 2.28
C MET A 82 12.30 -1.33 1.08
N GLY A 83 13.63 -1.41 1.08
CA GLY A 83 14.35 -2.14 0.04
C GLY A 83 13.97 -3.62 -0.06
N ARG A 84 13.46 -4.19 1.02
CA ARG A 84 13.03 -5.60 1.11
C ARG A 84 11.52 -5.77 1.05
N SER A 85 10.77 -4.68 0.96
CA SER A 85 9.30 -4.70 1.02
C SER A 85 8.71 -4.49 -0.36
N ASP A 86 7.66 -5.22 -0.66
CA ASP A 86 6.97 -5.15 -1.97
C ASP A 86 5.72 -4.28 -1.90
N VAL A 87 5.02 -4.31 -0.75
CA VAL A 87 3.83 -3.51 -0.48
C VAL A 87 4.08 -2.72 0.79
N VAL A 88 4.01 -1.38 0.71
CA VAL A 88 4.24 -0.50 1.85
C VAL A 88 2.99 0.33 2.11
N ILE A 89 2.48 0.27 3.34
CA ILE A 89 1.32 1.03 3.79
C ILE A 89 1.82 2.13 4.73
N CYS A 90 1.57 3.39 4.39
CA CYS A 90 1.82 4.53 5.28
C CYS A 90 0.51 5.00 5.89
N SER A 91 0.47 5.03 7.21
CA SER A 91 -0.68 5.49 7.99
C SER A 91 -0.19 6.15 9.27
N THR A 92 0.42 7.32 9.12
CA THR A 92 0.99 8.08 10.26
C THR A 92 0.32 9.43 10.41
N GLY A 93 0.53 10.06 11.57
CA GLY A 93 0.12 11.44 11.82
C GLY A 93 1.23 12.47 11.54
N ALA A 94 2.29 12.08 10.85
CA ALA A 94 3.38 13.01 10.53
C ALA A 94 2.86 14.18 9.71
N PRO A 95 3.31 15.41 10.00
CA PRO A 95 2.79 16.61 9.33
C PRO A 95 3.36 16.83 7.93
N ASP A 96 4.35 16.05 7.51
CA ASP A 96 5.06 16.24 6.25
C ASP A 96 5.41 14.89 5.62
N TYR A 97 6.00 14.93 4.42
CA TYR A 97 6.46 13.72 3.74
C TYR A 97 7.59 13.04 4.52
N ILE A 98 7.45 11.75 4.72
CA ILE A 98 8.48 10.90 5.31
C ILE A 98 9.15 10.01 4.27
N ILE A 99 8.54 9.87 3.09
CA ILE A 99 9.13 9.19 1.93
C ILE A 99 9.16 10.19 0.79
N ARG A 100 10.37 10.53 0.34
CA ARG A 100 10.61 11.51 -0.72
C ARG A 100 11.20 10.83 -1.95
N ALA A 101 11.16 11.54 -3.08
CA ALA A 101 11.66 11.00 -4.36
C ALA A 101 13.13 10.57 -4.27
N GLU A 102 13.97 11.34 -3.59
CA GLU A 102 15.38 10.98 -3.41
C GLU A 102 15.56 9.67 -2.64
N HIS A 103 14.70 9.40 -1.63
CA HIS A 103 14.71 8.12 -0.93
C HIS A 103 14.37 6.97 -1.89
N MET A 104 13.36 7.18 -2.72
CA MET A 104 12.89 6.14 -3.63
C MET A 104 13.87 5.80 -4.74
N HIS A 105 14.65 6.77 -5.21
CA HIS A 105 15.72 6.47 -6.16
C HIS A 105 16.71 5.46 -5.59
N ASP A 106 17.14 5.65 -4.35
CA ASP A 106 18.04 4.72 -3.65
C ASP A 106 17.38 3.37 -3.41
N ILE A 107 16.12 3.39 -2.95
CA ILE A 107 15.38 2.17 -2.63
C ILE A 107 15.17 1.32 -3.88
N ILE A 108 14.74 1.91 -4.99
CA ILE A 108 14.48 1.18 -6.21
C ILE A 108 15.78 0.60 -6.81
N HIS A 109 16.87 1.33 -6.65
CA HIS A 109 18.20 0.83 -7.07
C HIS A 109 18.59 -0.41 -6.26
N LYS A 110 18.44 -0.37 -4.95
CA LYS A 110 18.69 -1.51 -4.07
C LYS A 110 17.79 -2.69 -4.37
N ARG A 111 16.58 -2.42 -4.83
CA ARG A 111 15.62 -3.44 -5.25
C ARG A 111 15.92 -4.01 -6.64
N LYS A 112 16.93 -3.51 -7.32
CA LYS A 112 17.26 -3.89 -8.70
C LYS A 112 16.08 -3.71 -9.65
N ASN A 113 15.38 -2.59 -9.49
CA ASN A 113 14.19 -2.20 -10.24
C ASN A 113 12.99 -3.16 -10.08
N ARG A 114 12.96 -3.96 -9.02
CA ARG A 114 11.76 -4.75 -8.71
C ARG A 114 10.64 -3.81 -8.30
N PRO A 115 9.42 -4.03 -8.81
CA PRO A 115 8.29 -3.16 -8.49
C PRO A 115 8.00 -3.06 -7.00
N ILE A 116 7.61 -1.86 -6.57
CA ILE A 116 7.13 -1.60 -5.21
C ILE A 116 5.79 -0.87 -5.29
N PHE A 117 4.85 -1.31 -4.48
CA PHE A 117 3.52 -0.72 -4.39
C PHE A 117 3.38 0.03 -3.06
N LEU A 118 3.18 1.34 -3.17
CA LEU A 118 3.07 2.24 -2.02
C LEU A 118 1.63 2.68 -1.84
N ILE A 119 1.13 2.54 -0.63
CA ILE A 119 -0.23 2.94 -0.25
C ILE A 119 -0.09 4.05 0.79
N ASP A 120 -0.53 5.26 0.45
CA ASP A 120 -0.49 6.39 1.39
C ASP A 120 -1.91 6.75 1.83
N ILE A 121 -2.30 6.23 2.99
CA ILE A 121 -3.59 6.52 3.61
C ILE A 121 -3.43 7.43 4.83
N SER A 122 -2.36 8.23 4.82
CA SER A 122 -2.11 9.25 5.85
C SER A 122 -2.81 10.56 5.51
N VAL A 123 -3.22 11.29 6.54
CA VAL A 123 -3.76 12.65 6.41
C VAL A 123 -3.07 13.51 7.47
N PRO A 124 -2.24 14.47 7.04
CA PRO A 124 -1.83 14.79 5.68
C PRO A 124 -0.96 13.69 5.03
N ARG A 125 -0.68 13.84 3.74
CA ARG A 125 0.10 12.84 2.97
C ARG A 125 1.50 12.69 3.54
N ASN A 126 1.98 11.45 3.56
CA ASN A 126 3.32 11.13 4.02
C ASN A 126 4.29 10.77 2.89
N ILE A 127 3.77 10.51 1.69
CA ILE A 127 4.58 10.13 0.54
C ILE A 127 4.48 11.22 -0.52
N ASP A 128 5.64 11.71 -0.96
CA ASP A 128 5.71 12.73 -2.00
C ASP A 128 5.11 12.21 -3.31
N PRO A 129 4.09 12.88 -3.89
CA PRO A 129 3.47 12.45 -5.14
C PRO A 129 4.44 12.39 -6.33
N ALA A 130 5.55 13.14 -6.30
CA ALA A 130 6.58 13.08 -7.33
C ALA A 130 7.16 11.69 -7.52
N ILE A 131 7.01 10.82 -6.53
CA ILE A 131 7.45 9.42 -6.57
C ILE A 131 6.78 8.65 -7.71
N ASN A 132 5.57 9.02 -8.12
CA ASN A 132 4.87 8.40 -9.25
C ASN A 132 5.61 8.53 -10.58
N ASN A 133 6.56 9.46 -10.68
CA ASN A 133 7.37 9.63 -11.89
C ASN A 133 8.58 8.68 -11.97
N ILE A 134 8.79 7.88 -10.94
CA ILE A 134 9.90 6.92 -10.88
C ILE A 134 9.42 5.57 -11.42
N ASP A 135 10.15 5.00 -12.37
CA ASP A 135 9.82 3.70 -12.94
C ASP A 135 9.77 2.61 -11.87
N ASN A 136 8.80 1.72 -11.99
CA ASN A 136 8.59 0.57 -11.08
C ASN A 136 8.13 0.96 -9.67
N VAL A 137 7.77 2.22 -9.45
CA VAL A 137 7.19 2.70 -8.20
C VAL A 137 5.74 3.08 -8.46
N PHE A 138 4.84 2.47 -7.71
CA PHE A 138 3.39 2.66 -7.87
C PHE A 138 2.83 3.19 -6.57
N LEU A 139 2.30 4.40 -6.62
CA LEU A 139 1.74 5.08 -5.45
C LEU A 139 0.25 5.29 -5.61
N TYR A 140 -0.52 4.77 -4.66
CA TYR A 140 -1.95 5.06 -4.50
C TYR A 140 -2.16 5.76 -3.18
N ASP A 141 -2.76 6.94 -3.25
CA ASP A 141 -3.13 7.69 -2.04
C ASP A 141 -4.61 7.45 -1.69
N ILE A 142 -5.06 8.09 -0.61
CA ILE A 142 -6.43 7.92 -0.13
C ILE A 142 -7.46 8.36 -1.17
N ASP A 143 -7.18 9.41 -1.96
CA ASP A 143 -8.11 9.88 -3.00
C ASP A 143 -8.21 8.90 -4.16
N ASP A 144 -7.07 8.31 -4.56
CA ASP A 144 -7.04 7.26 -5.59
C ASP A 144 -7.88 6.06 -5.17
N LEU A 145 -7.71 5.63 -3.92
CA LEU A 145 -8.44 4.50 -3.38
C LEU A 145 -9.94 4.79 -3.22
N GLN A 146 -10.27 6.01 -2.86
CA GLN A 146 -11.67 6.43 -2.77
C GLN A 146 -12.36 6.38 -4.13
N ALA A 147 -11.67 6.76 -5.20
CA ALA A 147 -12.18 6.65 -6.56
C ALA A 147 -12.48 5.19 -6.93
N VAL A 148 -11.63 4.25 -6.53
CA VAL A 148 -11.86 2.80 -6.73
C VAL A 148 -13.10 2.35 -5.96
N VAL A 149 -13.25 2.77 -4.71
CA VAL A 149 -14.42 2.44 -3.88
C VAL A 149 -15.71 2.97 -4.51
N GLU A 150 -15.70 4.20 -4.98
CA GLU A 150 -16.86 4.83 -5.63
C GLU A 150 -17.26 4.09 -6.91
N ALA A 151 -16.29 3.69 -7.71
CA ALA A 151 -16.54 2.89 -8.90
C ALA A 151 -17.19 1.55 -8.54
N ASN A 152 -16.74 0.88 -7.48
CA ASN A 152 -17.34 -0.35 -6.97
C ASN A 152 -18.79 -0.14 -6.51
N LEU A 153 -19.07 0.97 -5.84
CA LEU A 153 -20.43 1.28 -5.40
C LEU A 153 -21.38 1.55 -6.56
N ARG A 154 -20.92 2.23 -7.61
CA ARG A 154 -21.71 2.43 -8.83
C ARG A 154 -22.11 1.11 -9.46
N THR A 155 -21.17 0.16 -9.49
CA THR A 155 -21.41 -1.19 -9.99
C THR A 155 -22.54 -1.88 -9.22
N ARG A 156 -22.54 -1.77 -7.88
CA ARG A 156 -23.55 -2.39 -7.01
C ARG A 156 -24.93 -1.77 -7.15
N ARG A 157 -25.06 -0.53 -7.65
CA ARG A 157 -26.33 0.21 -7.74
C ARG A 157 -27.07 0.02 -9.06
N GLY A 158 -26.79 -1.00 -9.83
CA GLY A 158 -27.55 -1.34 -11.03
C GLY A 158 -26.99 -0.83 -12.34
N GLU A 159 -25.81 -0.23 -12.34
CA GLU A 159 -25.03 0.07 -13.54
C GLU A 159 -24.03 -1.07 -13.78
N ALA A 160 -24.42 -2.27 -13.35
CA ALA A 160 -23.54 -3.41 -13.12
C ALA A 160 -22.68 -3.77 -14.33
N GLU A 161 -23.24 -3.89 -15.53
CA GLU A 161 -22.46 -4.32 -16.69
C GLU A 161 -21.43 -3.29 -17.13
N LYS A 162 -21.82 -2.01 -17.16
CA LYS A 162 -20.90 -0.93 -17.53
C LYS A 162 -19.90 -0.63 -16.44
N GLY A 163 -20.34 -0.71 -15.18
CA GLY A 163 -19.48 -0.48 -14.02
C GLY A 163 -18.41 -1.55 -13.88
N GLU A 164 -18.77 -2.81 -14.02
CA GLU A 164 -17.80 -3.92 -14.01
C GLU A 164 -16.77 -3.77 -15.11
N GLN A 165 -17.21 -3.40 -16.32
CA GLN A 165 -16.28 -3.15 -17.43
C GLN A 165 -15.32 -2.02 -17.12
N ILE A 166 -15.79 -0.92 -16.55
CA ILE A 166 -14.94 0.22 -16.19
C ILE A 166 -13.89 -0.19 -15.14
N ILE A 167 -14.30 -0.93 -14.11
CA ILE A 167 -13.38 -1.40 -13.07
C ILE A 167 -12.38 -2.37 -13.65
N GLU A 168 -12.82 -3.33 -14.45
CA GLU A 168 -11.94 -4.28 -15.11
C GLU A 168 -10.98 -3.57 -16.06
N GLU A 169 -11.46 -2.59 -16.82
CA GLU A 169 -10.62 -1.77 -17.71
C GLU A 169 -9.58 -0.98 -16.94
N GLU A 170 -9.92 -0.36 -15.82
CA GLU A 170 -8.97 0.36 -14.96
C GLU A 170 -7.90 -0.58 -14.39
N VAL A 171 -8.31 -1.73 -13.90
CA VAL A 171 -7.39 -2.75 -13.38
C VAL A 171 -6.53 -3.31 -14.51
N GLU A 172 -7.11 -3.61 -15.66
CA GLU A 172 -6.36 -4.08 -16.83
C GLU A 172 -5.39 -3.02 -17.34
N THR A 173 -5.81 -1.77 -17.41
CA THR A 173 -4.95 -0.66 -17.85
C THR A 173 -3.77 -0.53 -16.90
N PHE A 174 -4.02 -0.55 -15.60
CA PHE A 174 -2.96 -0.51 -14.60
C PHE A 174 -2.03 -1.73 -14.74
N SER A 175 -2.59 -2.93 -14.88
CA SER A 175 -1.82 -4.16 -15.03
C SER A 175 -0.98 -4.16 -16.31
N LYS A 176 -1.54 -3.68 -17.42
CA LYS A 176 -0.82 -3.55 -18.69
C LYS A 176 0.31 -2.54 -18.57
N TRP A 177 0.04 -1.40 -17.96
CA TRP A 177 1.06 -0.39 -17.72
C TRP A 177 2.17 -0.94 -16.82
N PHE A 178 1.80 -1.63 -15.76
CA PHE A 178 2.72 -2.31 -14.85
C PHE A 178 3.61 -3.32 -15.58
N LYS A 179 3.02 -4.14 -16.46
CA LYS A 179 3.75 -5.16 -17.23
C LYS A 179 4.61 -4.57 -18.35
N SER A 180 4.29 -3.37 -18.82
CA SER A 180 5.05 -2.71 -19.90
C SER A 180 6.33 -2.04 -19.40
N LEU A 181 6.49 -1.95 -18.10
CA LEU A 181 7.67 -1.38 -17.46
C LEU A 181 8.76 -2.44 -17.26
#